data_cb60ff6891771ffd16a28aaf1306ece8
#
_entry.id   cb60ff6891771ffd16a28aaf1306ece8
#
_cell.length_a   1.000
_cell.length_b   1.000
_cell.length_c   1.000
_cell.angle_alpha   90.00
_cell.angle_beta   90.00
_cell.angle_gamma   90.00
#
_symmetry.space_group_name_H-M   'P 1'
#
loop_
_entity.id
_entity.type
_entity.pdbx_description
1 polymer ?
#
loop_
_entity_poly.entity_id
_entity_poly.type
_entity_poly.pdbx_seq_one_letter_code
_entity_poly.pdbx_strand_id
1 'polypeptide(L)'
;MLNALSAVWIVLGLLFASPASGDAGQKQIDSVPAANLPFKPGEKLTYDISWSNLIHAGTAVLEVRGKKEADGEIVYHLISTAHSGRFLSKFYAVSDRIESVFDPENLRPVSFSLDQSHGKRKKKRDMKFNYNEDIVTVLANGQRSTYPIPADIQDPLSSLYYVRTKQAFIVGKPIVVPVHEDDKNWLVEVQVLGREKLKTSIGELNTIKLKTYPKYEGVFQNTGEIYIWLTDDARKIPVLMKSTISIGSIVSTLVNLQSGDIKK
;
A
#
# COMPACT_ATOMS: atom_id res chain seq x y z
N MET A 1 -10.13 2.14 25.79
CA MET A 1 -8.73 1.69 25.69
C MET A 1 -8.44 0.67 24.58
N LEU A 2 -9.40 0.30 23.73
CA LEU A 2 -9.26 -0.82 22.76
C LEU A 2 -8.99 -0.40 21.30
N ASN A 3 -8.97 0.88 20.96
CA ASN A 3 -8.79 1.37 19.58
C ASN A 3 -7.34 1.64 19.18
N ALA A 4 -6.40 1.55 20.11
CA ALA A 4 -4.99 1.87 19.84
C ALA A 4 -4.21 0.74 19.15
N LEU A 5 -4.69 -0.49 19.23
CA LEU A 5 -4.03 -1.67 18.66
C LEU A 5 -4.47 -1.97 17.22
N SER A 6 -5.44 -1.24 16.69
CA SER A 6 -5.80 -1.28 15.26
C SER A 6 -4.72 -0.66 14.36
N ALA A 7 -3.75 -0.01 14.94
CA ALA A 7 -2.76 0.82 14.24
C ALA A 7 -1.61 0.05 13.58
N VAL A 8 -1.47 -1.25 13.79
CA VAL A 8 -0.52 -2.10 13.04
C VAL A 8 -0.91 -2.18 11.55
N TRP A 9 -2.13 -1.81 11.22
CA TRP A 9 -2.72 -1.73 9.88
C TRP A 9 -2.16 -0.65 8.97
N ILE A 10 -1.56 0.37 9.56
CA ILE A 10 -1.31 1.65 8.92
C ILE A 10 -0.05 1.60 8.04
N VAL A 11 0.72 0.54 8.10
CA VAL A 11 1.90 0.38 7.22
C VAL A 11 1.49 0.08 5.78
N LEU A 12 0.28 -0.41 5.55
CA LEU A 12 -0.23 -0.77 4.22
C LEU A 12 -1.74 -0.53 4.04
N GLY A 13 -2.47 -0.15 5.09
CA GLY A 13 -3.89 0.12 5.04
C GLY A 13 -4.16 1.62 4.96
N LEU A 14 -4.67 2.08 3.84
CA LEU A 14 -5.33 3.37 3.74
C LEU A 14 -6.66 3.32 4.50
N LEU A 15 -6.85 4.22 5.36
CA LEU A 15 -7.78 4.45 6.46
C LEU A 15 -9.27 4.42 6.16
N PHE A 16 -10.03 4.06 7.18
CA PHE A 16 -11.49 4.11 7.29
C PHE A 16 -12.10 5.51 7.11
N ALA A 17 -13.09 5.66 6.27
CA ALA A 17 -14.20 6.61 6.35
C ALA A 17 -15.24 6.46 5.21
N SER A 18 -16.45 6.99 5.37
CA SER A 18 -17.68 6.77 4.58
C SER A 18 -17.86 7.61 3.28
N PRO A 19 -18.84 7.29 2.37
CA PRO A 19 -18.79 7.50 0.92
C PRO A 19 -19.17 8.87 0.38
N ALA A 20 -18.77 9.17 -0.86
CA ALA A 20 -19.44 10.07 -1.76
C ALA A 20 -19.11 9.87 -3.24
N SER A 21 -20.10 10.17 -4.07
CA SER A 21 -20.05 10.15 -5.51
C SER A 21 -19.48 11.48 -6.05
N GLY A 22 -18.43 11.42 -6.84
CA GLY A 22 -17.85 12.56 -7.54
C GLY A 22 -17.48 12.17 -8.96
N ASP A 23 -17.91 12.96 -9.92
CA ASP A 23 -17.68 12.83 -11.36
C ASP A 23 -16.18 12.95 -11.67
N ALA A 24 -15.56 11.91 -12.18
CA ALA A 24 -14.14 11.86 -12.51
C ALA A 24 -13.95 12.03 -14.03
N GLY A 25 -13.53 13.22 -14.44
CA GLY A 25 -13.08 13.47 -15.80
C GLY A 25 -11.96 12.50 -16.20
N GLN A 26 -12.08 11.90 -17.40
CA GLN A 26 -11.07 11.02 -18.00
C GLN A 26 -9.72 11.72 -18.09
N LYS A 27 -8.77 11.25 -17.30
CA LYS A 27 -7.37 11.64 -17.39
C LYS A 27 -6.60 10.55 -18.11
N GLN A 28 -5.87 10.94 -19.14
CA GLN A 28 -5.00 10.08 -19.93
C GLN A 28 -4.01 9.37 -19.00
N ILE A 29 -4.02 8.05 -19.01
CA ILE A 29 -3.10 7.21 -18.23
C ILE A 29 -1.75 7.27 -18.95
N ASP A 30 -0.75 7.87 -18.32
CA ASP A 30 0.64 7.79 -18.78
C ASP A 30 1.11 6.34 -18.62
N SER A 31 0.99 5.54 -19.68
CA SER A 31 1.44 4.15 -19.69
C SER A 31 2.97 4.10 -19.62
N VAL A 32 3.51 3.61 -18.52
CA VAL A 32 4.93 3.24 -18.41
C VAL A 32 5.05 1.80 -18.90
N PRO A 33 5.88 1.51 -19.91
CA PRO A 33 6.09 0.13 -20.35
C PRO A 33 6.48 -0.77 -19.17
N ALA A 34 5.92 -1.96 -19.05
CA ALA A 34 6.16 -2.90 -17.95
C ALA A 34 7.66 -3.19 -17.72
N ALA A 35 8.48 -3.14 -18.77
CA ALA A 35 9.92 -3.27 -18.68
C ALA A 35 10.62 -2.15 -17.89
N ASN A 36 10.00 -0.97 -17.74
CA ASN A 36 10.55 0.22 -17.10
C ASN A 36 9.94 0.53 -15.73
N LEU A 37 9.19 -0.40 -15.16
CA LEU A 37 8.61 -0.23 -13.84
C LEU A 37 9.71 -0.12 -12.76
N PRO A 38 9.51 0.70 -11.73
CA PRO A 38 10.45 0.89 -10.61
C PRO A 38 10.56 -0.34 -9.70
N PHE A 39 9.77 -1.37 -9.95
CA PHE A 39 9.76 -2.65 -9.24
C PHE A 39 9.65 -3.79 -10.24
N LYS A 40 10.23 -4.94 -9.87
CA LYS A 40 10.29 -6.12 -10.75
C LYS A 40 10.05 -7.39 -9.94
N PRO A 41 9.61 -8.48 -10.59
CA PRO A 41 9.59 -9.81 -9.97
C PRO A 41 10.93 -10.15 -9.32
N GLY A 42 10.87 -10.65 -8.08
CA GLY A 42 12.05 -10.91 -7.23
C GLY A 42 12.40 -9.79 -6.27
N GLU A 43 11.78 -8.59 -6.39
CA GLU A 43 11.94 -7.56 -5.36
C GLU A 43 11.36 -8.07 -4.04
N LYS A 44 12.17 -7.96 -2.96
CA LYS A 44 11.76 -8.29 -1.60
C LYS A 44 12.32 -7.28 -0.62
N LEU A 45 11.43 -6.61 0.09
CA LEU A 45 11.74 -5.56 1.05
C LEU A 45 11.33 -6.05 2.43
N THR A 46 12.27 -6.12 3.37
CA THR A 46 12.01 -6.56 4.76
C THR A 46 12.12 -5.37 5.70
N TYR A 47 11.10 -5.19 6.53
CA TYR A 47 10.98 -4.08 7.46
C TYR A 47 10.99 -4.56 8.91
N ASP A 48 11.71 -3.83 9.75
CA ASP A 48 11.50 -3.84 11.19
C ASP A 48 10.33 -2.92 11.53
N ILE A 49 9.38 -3.44 12.29
CA ILE A 49 8.23 -2.66 12.80
C ILE A 49 8.49 -2.32 14.26
N SER A 50 8.41 -1.03 14.58
CA SER A 50 8.56 -0.53 15.94
C SER A 50 7.42 0.38 16.36
N TRP A 51 7.12 0.41 17.66
CA TRP A 51 6.23 1.40 18.25
C TRP A 51 7.05 2.57 18.76
N SER A 52 6.73 3.77 18.24
CA SER A 52 7.38 5.04 18.60
C SER A 52 8.92 5.00 18.48
N ASN A 53 9.49 4.18 17.60
CA ASN A 53 10.92 3.90 17.45
C ASN A 53 11.60 3.32 18.70
N LEU A 54 10.84 2.87 19.69
CA LEU A 54 11.39 2.43 20.99
C LEU A 54 11.22 0.93 21.22
N ILE A 55 10.10 0.36 20.79
CA ILE A 55 9.74 -1.02 21.09
C ILE A 55 9.59 -1.79 19.78
N HIS A 56 10.42 -2.81 19.58
CA HIS A 56 10.25 -3.75 18.47
C HIS A 56 8.88 -4.42 18.54
N ALA A 57 8.05 -4.21 17.51
CA ALA A 57 6.69 -4.71 17.44
C ALA A 57 6.58 -5.96 16.54
N GLY A 58 7.43 -6.06 15.52
CA GLY A 58 7.35 -7.16 14.57
C GLY A 58 8.16 -6.95 13.30
N THR A 59 7.83 -7.72 12.28
CA THR A 59 8.47 -7.67 10.97
C THR A 59 7.41 -7.67 9.88
N ALA A 60 7.63 -6.88 8.83
CA ALA A 60 6.83 -6.92 7.60
C ALA A 60 7.71 -7.21 6.39
N VAL A 61 7.12 -7.82 5.36
CA VAL A 61 7.78 -8.08 4.08
C VAL A 61 6.86 -7.63 2.96
N LEU A 62 7.40 -6.84 2.03
CA LEU A 62 6.81 -6.58 0.72
C LEU A 62 7.57 -7.39 -0.33
N GLU A 63 6.85 -8.07 -1.20
CA GLU A 63 7.43 -8.94 -2.23
C GLU A 63 6.68 -8.77 -3.54
N VAL A 64 7.43 -8.76 -4.66
CA VAL A 64 6.88 -8.78 -6.02
C VAL A 64 7.22 -10.11 -6.66
N ARG A 65 6.22 -10.89 -7.06
CA ARG A 65 6.37 -12.13 -7.84
C ARG A 65 5.75 -11.95 -9.21
N GLY A 66 6.47 -12.40 -10.24
CA GLY A 66 5.90 -12.49 -11.59
C GLY A 66 5.23 -13.84 -11.81
N LYS A 67 4.11 -13.84 -12.51
CA LYS A 67 3.42 -15.04 -12.95
C LYS A 67 2.88 -14.84 -14.35
N LYS A 68 3.02 -15.86 -15.19
CA LYS A 68 2.35 -15.91 -16.48
C LYS A 68 1.02 -16.63 -16.30
N GLU A 69 -0.07 -15.97 -16.66
CA GLU A 69 -1.41 -16.55 -16.62
C GLU A 69 -1.65 -17.49 -17.83
N ALA A 70 -2.75 -18.23 -17.80
CA ALA A 70 -3.07 -19.24 -18.81
C ALA A 70 -3.29 -18.67 -20.23
N ASP A 71 -3.74 -17.42 -20.33
CA ASP A 71 -3.89 -16.66 -21.57
C ASP A 71 -2.58 -16.06 -22.11
N GLY A 72 -1.49 -16.18 -21.35
CA GLY A 72 -0.17 -15.71 -21.71
C GLY A 72 0.17 -14.33 -21.17
N GLU A 73 -0.75 -13.62 -20.52
CA GLU A 73 -0.51 -12.35 -19.88
C GLU A 73 0.43 -12.50 -18.68
N ILE A 74 1.26 -11.48 -18.44
CA ILE A 74 2.15 -11.44 -17.29
C ILE A 74 1.49 -10.57 -16.24
N VAL A 75 1.23 -11.13 -15.08
CA VAL A 75 0.75 -10.40 -13.90
C VAL A 75 1.82 -10.38 -12.81
N TYR A 76 1.77 -9.36 -11.96
CA TYR A 76 2.61 -9.27 -10.75
C TYR A 76 1.75 -9.55 -9.53
N HIS A 77 2.21 -10.49 -8.69
CA HIS A 77 1.67 -10.69 -7.36
C HIS A 77 2.44 -9.77 -6.40
N LEU A 78 1.80 -8.69 -5.99
CA LEU A 78 2.28 -7.80 -4.95
C LEU A 78 1.83 -8.39 -3.63
N ILE A 79 2.77 -8.78 -2.78
CA ILE A 79 2.47 -9.50 -1.54
C ILE A 79 3.01 -8.69 -0.37
N SER A 80 2.17 -8.53 0.65
CA SER A 80 2.56 -7.98 1.94
C SER A 80 2.24 -8.99 3.03
N THR A 81 3.22 -9.23 3.91
CA THR A 81 3.03 -10.01 5.13
C THR A 81 3.53 -9.23 6.33
N ALA A 82 2.85 -9.34 7.46
CA ALA A 82 3.29 -8.76 8.71
C ALA A 82 3.03 -9.73 9.88
N HIS A 83 4.02 -9.83 10.77
CA HIS A 83 3.93 -10.67 11.96
C HIS A 83 4.45 -9.93 13.18
N SER A 84 3.73 -10.05 14.29
CA SER A 84 4.21 -9.53 15.58
C SER A 84 5.43 -10.29 16.07
N GLY A 85 6.37 -9.56 16.71
CA GLY A 85 7.55 -10.13 17.35
C GLY A 85 7.20 -11.06 18.53
N ARG A 86 8.12 -11.95 18.90
CA ARG A 86 7.90 -12.98 19.94
C ARG A 86 7.38 -12.42 21.27
N PHE A 87 7.82 -11.24 21.68
CA PHE A 87 7.39 -10.64 22.94
C PHE A 87 5.95 -10.17 22.85
N LEU A 88 5.62 -9.40 21.79
CA LEU A 88 4.27 -8.85 21.60
C LEU A 88 3.25 -9.95 21.35
N SER A 89 3.61 -11.03 20.64
CA SER A 89 2.73 -12.15 20.33
C SER A 89 2.17 -12.87 21.56
N LYS A 90 2.85 -12.77 22.71
CA LYS A 90 2.33 -13.35 23.98
C LYS A 90 1.09 -12.63 24.49
N PHE A 91 0.93 -11.36 24.15
CA PHE A 91 -0.18 -10.52 24.58
C PHE A 91 -1.16 -10.21 23.43
N TYR A 92 -0.62 -10.00 22.25
CA TYR A 92 -1.39 -9.63 21.07
C TYR A 92 -0.70 -10.11 19.79
N ALA A 93 -1.06 -11.31 19.36
CA ALA A 93 -0.52 -11.88 18.14
C ALA A 93 -1.10 -11.20 16.91
N VAL A 94 -0.24 -10.80 15.97
CA VAL A 94 -0.61 -10.26 14.66
C VAL A 94 -0.02 -11.14 13.58
N SER A 95 -0.86 -11.51 12.62
CA SER A 95 -0.47 -12.22 11.41
C SER A 95 -1.34 -11.77 10.25
N ASP A 96 -0.75 -11.03 9.32
CA ASP A 96 -1.44 -10.45 8.18
C ASP A 96 -0.80 -10.91 6.88
N ARG A 97 -1.64 -11.21 5.90
CA ARG A 97 -1.26 -11.42 4.51
C ARG A 97 -2.20 -10.64 3.61
N ILE A 98 -1.62 -9.82 2.77
CA ILE A 98 -2.30 -9.06 1.72
C ILE A 98 -1.67 -9.45 0.39
N GLU A 99 -2.47 -9.65 -0.62
CA GLU A 99 -2.02 -9.92 -1.97
C GLU A 99 -2.85 -9.13 -2.97
N SER A 100 -2.18 -8.42 -3.88
CA SER A 100 -2.77 -7.75 -5.04
C SER A 100 -2.20 -8.39 -6.29
N VAL A 101 -3.07 -8.94 -7.14
CA VAL A 101 -2.69 -9.36 -8.49
C VAL A 101 -2.78 -8.13 -9.37
N PHE A 102 -1.65 -7.70 -9.91
CA PHE A 102 -1.48 -6.42 -10.57
C PHE A 102 -1.11 -6.61 -12.05
N ASP A 103 -1.83 -5.92 -12.92
CA ASP A 103 -1.54 -5.81 -14.34
C ASP A 103 -0.45 -4.72 -14.54
N PRO A 104 0.78 -5.11 -14.90
CA PRO A 104 1.88 -4.16 -15.03
C PRO A 104 1.79 -3.28 -16.28
N GLU A 105 0.98 -3.68 -17.29
CA GLU A 105 0.82 -2.92 -18.53
C GLU A 105 -0.20 -1.78 -18.36
N ASN A 106 -1.31 -2.06 -17.66
CA ASN A 106 -2.36 -1.08 -17.42
C ASN A 106 -2.24 -0.41 -16.05
N LEU A 107 -1.25 -0.78 -15.22
CA LEU A 107 -0.96 -0.22 -13.89
C LEU A 107 -2.17 -0.29 -12.94
N ARG A 108 -2.89 -1.39 -12.92
CA ARG A 108 -4.13 -1.55 -12.16
C ARG A 108 -4.26 -2.95 -11.56
N PRO A 109 -5.00 -3.12 -10.44
CA PRO A 109 -5.21 -4.43 -9.84
C PRO A 109 -6.22 -5.26 -10.63
N VAL A 110 -6.00 -6.56 -10.72
CA VAL A 110 -6.95 -7.57 -11.23
C VAL A 110 -7.76 -8.17 -10.09
N SER A 111 -7.10 -8.44 -8.97
CA SER A 111 -7.74 -8.92 -7.76
C SER A 111 -6.92 -8.54 -6.52
N PHE A 112 -7.60 -8.53 -5.38
CA PHE A 112 -7.01 -8.25 -4.08
C PHE A 112 -7.54 -9.24 -3.06
N SER A 113 -6.69 -9.73 -2.18
CA SER A 113 -7.08 -10.56 -1.04
C SER A 113 -6.40 -10.10 0.24
N LEU A 114 -7.16 -10.19 1.32
CA LEU A 114 -6.77 -9.82 2.66
C LEU A 114 -7.12 -10.94 3.62
N ASP A 115 -6.12 -11.47 4.33
CA ASP A 115 -6.31 -12.39 5.46
C ASP A 115 -5.55 -11.85 6.67
N GLN A 116 -6.28 -11.48 7.69
CA GLN A 116 -5.74 -10.82 8.86
C GLN A 116 -6.19 -11.49 10.14
N SER A 117 -5.26 -11.59 11.07
CA SER A 117 -5.48 -12.11 12.39
C SER A 117 -4.82 -11.23 13.45
N HIS A 118 -5.64 -10.58 14.26
CA HIS A 118 -5.23 -9.66 15.33
C HIS A 118 -5.79 -10.14 16.68
N GLY A 119 -5.02 -10.89 17.41
CA GLY A 119 -5.48 -11.59 18.61
C GLY A 119 -6.64 -12.53 18.26
N LYS A 120 -7.83 -12.23 18.78
CA LYS A 120 -9.06 -13.01 18.49
C LYS A 120 -9.85 -12.51 17.26
N ARG A 121 -9.49 -11.34 16.71
CA ARG A 121 -10.19 -10.76 15.56
C ARG A 121 -9.59 -11.27 14.28
N LYS A 122 -10.44 -11.73 13.37
CA LYS A 122 -10.07 -12.14 12.02
C LYS A 122 -10.85 -11.33 11.01
N LYS A 123 -10.20 -10.91 9.92
CA LYS A 123 -10.84 -10.23 8.78
C LYS A 123 -10.35 -10.90 7.50
N LYS A 124 -11.29 -11.34 6.67
CA LYS A 124 -11.01 -11.81 5.31
C LYS A 124 -11.81 -10.98 4.33
N ARG A 125 -11.16 -10.61 3.25
CA ARG A 125 -11.77 -9.84 2.19
C ARG A 125 -11.11 -10.16 0.87
N ASP A 126 -11.91 -10.45 -0.14
CA ASP A 126 -11.47 -10.65 -1.51
C ASP A 126 -12.17 -9.65 -2.41
N MET A 127 -11.44 -9.08 -3.36
CA MET A 127 -11.96 -8.18 -4.38
C MET A 127 -11.54 -8.67 -5.77
N LYS A 128 -12.45 -8.60 -6.72
CA LYS A 128 -12.20 -8.88 -8.13
C LYS A 128 -12.65 -7.71 -8.98
N PHE A 129 -11.74 -7.13 -9.74
CA PHE A 129 -11.97 -5.96 -10.59
C PHE A 129 -12.39 -6.40 -11.99
N ASN A 130 -13.47 -5.82 -12.50
CA ASN A 130 -13.95 -6.02 -13.87
C ASN A 130 -14.04 -4.66 -14.56
N TYR A 131 -13.04 -4.36 -15.36
CA TYR A 131 -12.92 -3.08 -16.06
C TYR A 131 -13.77 -2.99 -17.33
N ASN A 132 -14.34 -4.10 -17.81
CA ASN A 132 -15.29 -4.08 -18.92
C ASN A 132 -16.67 -3.62 -18.48
N GLU A 133 -16.99 -3.82 -17.20
CA GLU A 133 -18.26 -3.45 -16.58
C GLU A 133 -18.11 -2.28 -15.60
N ASP A 134 -16.89 -1.76 -15.42
CA ASP A 134 -16.53 -0.71 -14.47
C ASP A 134 -17.00 -1.01 -13.03
N ILE A 135 -16.80 -2.25 -12.58
CA ILE A 135 -17.22 -2.71 -11.27
C ILE A 135 -16.11 -3.46 -10.52
N VAL A 136 -16.18 -3.44 -9.20
CA VAL A 136 -15.48 -4.36 -8.32
C VAL A 136 -16.48 -5.23 -7.57
N THR A 137 -16.25 -6.55 -7.57
CA THR A 137 -16.98 -7.51 -6.75
C THR A 137 -16.19 -7.77 -5.48
N VAL A 138 -16.81 -7.56 -4.34
CA VAL A 138 -16.25 -7.74 -3.00
C VAL A 138 -16.90 -8.94 -2.34
N LEU A 139 -16.09 -9.84 -1.78
CA LEU A 139 -16.52 -10.91 -0.89
C LEU A 139 -15.93 -10.66 0.50
N ALA A 140 -16.78 -10.35 1.46
CA ALA A 140 -16.39 -10.09 2.84
C ALA A 140 -17.39 -10.75 3.79
N ASN A 141 -16.90 -11.47 4.81
CA ASN A 141 -17.75 -12.16 5.80
C ASN A 141 -18.83 -13.09 5.17
N GLY A 142 -18.50 -13.72 4.02
CA GLY A 142 -19.44 -14.57 3.28
C GLY A 142 -20.49 -13.83 2.45
N GLN A 143 -20.51 -12.50 2.47
CA GLN A 143 -21.42 -11.68 1.68
C GLN A 143 -20.71 -11.15 0.43
N ARG A 144 -21.42 -11.17 -0.71
CA ARG A 144 -20.95 -10.61 -1.98
C ARG A 144 -21.68 -9.31 -2.24
N SER A 145 -20.90 -8.29 -2.59
CA SER A 145 -21.39 -6.97 -2.98
C SER A 145 -20.65 -6.49 -4.23
N THR A 146 -21.24 -5.57 -4.97
CA THR A 146 -20.64 -5.01 -6.19
C THR A 146 -20.72 -3.50 -6.14
N TYR A 147 -19.64 -2.83 -6.53
CA TYR A 147 -19.52 -1.38 -6.49
C TYR A 147 -18.98 -0.84 -7.82
N PRO A 148 -19.45 0.31 -8.30
CA PRO A 148 -18.88 0.98 -9.46
C PRO A 148 -17.46 1.48 -9.15
N ILE A 149 -16.57 1.44 -10.15
CA ILE A 149 -15.19 1.89 -10.01
C ILE A 149 -14.75 2.72 -11.22
N PRO A 150 -13.86 3.71 -11.05
CA PRO A 150 -13.18 4.36 -12.17
C PRO A 150 -12.10 3.43 -12.77
N ALA A 151 -11.70 3.71 -14.01
CA ALA A 151 -10.78 2.88 -14.77
C ALA A 151 -9.36 2.77 -14.17
N ASP A 152 -8.93 3.78 -13.40
CA ASP A 152 -7.61 3.86 -12.77
C ASP A 152 -7.62 3.51 -11.28
N ILE A 153 -8.69 2.84 -10.81
CA ILE A 153 -8.85 2.42 -9.41
C ILE A 153 -7.69 1.53 -8.96
N GLN A 154 -7.24 1.73 -7.75
CA GLN A 154 -6.27 0.89 -7.08
C GLN A 154 -6.90 0.18 -5.89
N ASP A 155 -6.27 -0.91 -5.44
CA ASP A 155 -6.48 -1.46 -4.10
C ASP A 155 -5.46 -0.84 -3.10
N PRO A 156 -5.59 -1.08 -1.80
CA PRO A 156 -4.68 -0.52 -0.80
C PRO A 156 -3.20 -0.87 -1.04
N LEU A 157 -2.88 -2.07 -1.51
CA LEU A 157 -1.50 -2.49 -1.73
C LEU A 157 -0.98 -1.98 -3.08
N SER A 158 -1.75 -2.12 -4.14
CA SER A 158 -1.37 -1.66 -5.48
C SER A 158 -1.17 -0.13 -5.52
N SER A 159 -1.89 0.64 -4.69
CA SER A 159 -1.75 2.10 -4.61
C SER A 159 -0.33 2.56 -4.28
N LEU A 160 0.38 1.86 -3.38
CA LEU A 160 1.78 2.14 -3.06
C LEU A 160 2.68 1.93 -4.29
N TYR A 161 2.49 0.83 -5.00
CA TYR A 161 3.26 0.52 -6.20
C TYR A 161 2.91 1.48 -7.35
N TYR A 162 1.65 1.85 -7.49
CA TYR A 162 1.21 2.86 -8.46
C TYR A 162 1.87 4.22 -8.21
N VAL A 163 1.97 4.68 -6.96
CA VAL A 163 2.71 5.92 -6.62
C VAL A 163 4.17 5.83 -7.05
N ARG A 164 4.82 4.67 -6.88
CA ARG A 164 6.21 4.46 -7.30
C ARG A 164 6.42 4.63 -8.81
N THR A 165 5.40 4.40 -9.64
CA THR A 165 5.50 4.59 -11.11
C THR A 165 5.52 6.06 -11.53
N LYS A 166 5.19 7.00 -10.64
CA LYS A 166 5.14 8.42 -10.99
C LYS A 166 6.53 8.98 -11.26
N GLN A 167 6.66 9.69 -12.38
CA GLN A 167 7.94 10.25 -12.84
C GLN A 167 8.37 11.46 -12.01
N ALA A 168 7.42 12.34 -11.65
CA ALA A 168 7.72 13.59 -10.99
C ALA A 168 7.13 13.67 -9.58
N PHE A 169 8.01 13.90 -8.61
CA PHE A 169 7.64 14.22 -7.23
C PHE A 169 7.99 15.68 -6.97
N ILE A 170 7.02 16.57 -7.17
CA ILE A 170 7.21 18.03 -7.09
C ILE A 170 6.50 18.55 -5.84
N VAL A 171 7.24 19.27 -4.98
CA VAL A 171 6.68 19.90 -3.77
C VAL A 171 5.55 20.85 -4.17
N GLY A 172 4.42 20.73 -3.48
CA GLY A 172 3.21 21.52 -3.75
C GLY A 172 2.34 21.01 -4.91
N LYS A 173 2.74 19.93 -5.60
CA LYS A 173 1.91 19.22 -6.59
C LYS A 173 1.55 17.85 -6.07
N PRO A 174 0.36 17.64 -5.51
CA PRO A 174 -0.05 16.35 -4.98
C PRO A 174 -0.30 15.33 -6.11
N ILE A 175 -0.06 14.07 -5.81
CA ILE A 175 -0.48 12.93 -6.63
C ILE A 175 -1.81 12.45 -6.06
N VAL A 176 -2.83 12.33 -6.89
CA VAL A 176 -4.14 11.80 -6.48
C VAL A 176 -4.27 10.38 -7.00
N VAL A 177 -4.63 9.46 -6.12
CA VAL A 177 -4.78 8.04 -6.41
C VAL A 177 -6.18 7.60 -5.99
N PRO A 178 -7.04 7.14 -6.92
CA PRO A 178 -8.31 6.52 -6.55
C PRO A 178 -8.05 5.13 -5.98
N VAL A 179 -8.62 4.83 -4.82
CA VAL A 179 -8.44 3.57 -4.10
C VAL A 179 -9.79 3.01 -3.67
N HIS A 180 -10.06 1.75 -3.98
CA HIS A 180 -11.24 1.05 -3.45
C HIS A 180 -10.89 0.33 -2.15
N GLU A 181 -11.52 0.74 -1.05
CA GLU A 181 -11.36 0.12 0.26
C GLU A 181 -12.65 0.25 1.07
N ASP A 182 -12.94 -0.77 1.89
CA ASP A 182 -14.11 -0.83 2.78
C ASP A 182 -15.42 -0.40 2.09
N ASP A 183 -15.66 -1.00 0.89
CA ASP A 183 -16.87 -0.83 0.08
C ASP A 183 -17.03 0.55 -0.57
N LYS A 184 -15.93 1.31 -0.74
CA LYS A 184 -15.95 2.69 -1.22
C LYS A 184 -14.74 3.04 -2.06
N ASN A 185 -14.93 4.03 -2.94
CA ASN A 185 -13.84 4.62 -3.69
C ASN A 185 -13.37 5.90 -2.99
N TRP A 186 -12.09 5.95 -2.70
CA TRP A 186 -11.42 7.07 -2.04
C TRP A 186 -10.52 7.79 -3.03
N LEU A 187 -10.42 9.10 -2.95
CA LEU A 187 -9.35 9.86 -3.57
C LEU A 187 -8.26 10.10 -2.53
N VAL A 188 -7.17 9.35 -2.62
CA VAL A 188 -6.03 9.52 -1.73
C VAL A 188 -5.10 10.56 -2.31
N GLU A 189 -4.91 11.65 -1.58
CA GLU A 189 -3.96 12.69 -1.94
C GLU A 189 -2.60 12.38 -1.31
N VAL A 190 -1.58 12.24 -2.15
CA VAL A 190 -0.18 12.04 -1.74
C VAL A 190 0.58 13.34 -1.97
N GLN A 191 0.86 14.05 -0.90
CA GLN A 191 1.60 15.31 -0.93
C GLN A 191 3.10 15.05 -0.89
N VAL A 192 3.87 15.74 -1.73
CA VAL A 192 5.32 15.77 -1.69
C VAL A 192 5.76 16.87 -0.74
N LEU A 193 6.31 16.48 0.42
CA LEU A 193 6.73 17.45 1.45
C LEU A 193 8.14 18.00 1.20
N GLY A 194 9.02 17.22 0.59
CA GLY A 194 10.40 17.61 0.32
C GLY A 194 11.33 16.42 0.13
N ARG A 195 12.62 16.73 0.12
CA ARG A 195 13.71 15.75 0.04
C ARG A 195 14.60 15.88 1.26
N GLU A 196 15.01 14.75 1.81
CA GLU A 196 15.91 14.71 2.95
C GLU A 196 16.79 13.45 2.92
N LYS A 197 17.94 13.53 3.57
CA LYS A 197 18.78 12.35 3.78
C LYS A 197 18.31 11.58 5.01
N LEU A 198 18.15 10.28 4.85
CA LEU A 198 17.72 9.38 5.90
C LEU A 198 18.85 8.40 6.23
N LYS A 199 19.25 8.36 7.50
CA LYS A 199 20.18 7.34 8.00
C LYS A 199 19.41 6.10 8.40
N THR A 200 19.73 4.97 7.80
CA THR A 200 19.09 3.67 8.06
C THR A 200 20.14 2.60 8.34
N SER A 201 19.73 1.41 8.76
CA SER A 201 20.63 0.26 8.94
C SER A 201 21.27 -0.23 7.64
N ILE A 202 20.67 0.12 6.48
CA ILE A 202 21.20 -0.23 5.14
C ILE A 202 22.02 0.91 4.50
N GLY A 203 22.29 1.99 5.25
CA GLY A 203 23.10 3.13 4.81
C GLY A 203 22.39 4.47 4.87
N GLU A 204 23.07 5.52 4.41
CA GLU A 204 22.50 6.86 4.22
C GLU A 204 21.88 6.96 2.82
N LEU A 205 20.63 7.33 2.75
CA LEU A 205 19.83 7.36 1.52
C LEU A 205 19.26 8.76 1.29
N ASN A 206 19.33 9.24 0.05
CA ASN A 206 18.55 10.40 -0.38
C ASN A 206 17.10 9.95 -0.55
N THR A 207 16.16 10.68 0.04
CA THR A 207 14.76 10.30 0.05
C THR A 207 13.82 11.44 -0.30
N ILE A 208 12.65 11.07 -0.82
CA ILE A 208 11.50 11.93 -1.04
C ILE A 208 10.52 11.63 0.07
N LYS A 209 10.17 12.65 0.86
CA LYS A 209 9.19 12.54 1.94
C LYS A 209 7.80 12.85 1.43
N LEU A 210 6.91 11.90 1.62
CA LEU A 210 5.51 11.98 1.23
C LEU A 210 4.61 11.98 2.47
N LYS A 211 3.43 12.57 2.36
CA LYS A 211 2.36 12.47 3.34
C LYS A 211 1.07 12.13 2.61
N THR A 212 0.32 11.15 3.12
CA THR A 212 -0.95 10.73 2.51
C THR A 212 -2.13 11.27 3.31
N TYR A 213 -3.15 11.69 2.57
CA TYR A 213 -4.40 12.20 3.12
C TYR A 213 -5.57 11.50 2.42
N PRO A 214 -6.37 10.70 3.11
CA PRO A 214 -7.64 10.28 2.58
C PRO A 214 -8.55 11.49 2.47
N LYS A 215 -9.11 11.73 1.28
CA LYS A 215 -10.00 12.84 0.96
C LYS A 215 -11.39 12.30 0.73
N TYR A 216 -12.34 12.80 1.50
CA TYR A 216 -13.73 12.45 1.38
C TYR A 216 -14.57 13.71 1.16
N GLU A 217 -15.40 13.76 0.09
CA GLU A 217 -16.24 14.91 -0.26
C GLU A 217 -15.58 16.29 -0.10
N GLY A 218 -14.27 16.39 -0.39
CA GLY A 218 -13.53 17.63 -0.22
C GLY A 218 -13.05 17.92 1.21
N VAL A 219 -13.38 17.10 2.18
CA VAL A 219 -12.96 17.24 3.59
C VAL A 219 -11.86 16.24 3.92
N PHE A 220 -10.75 16.73 4.51
CA PHE A 220 -9.70 15.87 5.04
C PHE A 220 -10.17 15.21 6.35
N GLN A 221 -10.07 13.89 6.43
CA GLN A 221 -10.39 13.19 7.67
C GLN A 221 -9.14 13.01 8.53
N ASN A 222 -9.24 13.43 9.79
CA ASN A 222 -8.17 13.30 10.81
C ASN A 222 -8.11 11.86 11.37
N THR A 223 -7.83 10.88 10.52
CA THR A 223 -7.79 9.47 10.90
C THR A 223 -6.38 8.95 11.19
N GLY A 224 -5.43 9.84 11.38
CA GLY A 224 -4.01 9.56 11.53
C GLY A 224 -3.22 10.07 10.32
N GLU A 225 -1.95 10.34 10.53
CA GLU A 225 -1.06 10.81 9.47
C GLU A 225 -0.14 9.68 9.04
N ILE A 226 -0.06 9.46 7.73
CA ILE A 226 0.87 8.49 7.17
C ILE A 226 1.95 9.23 6.40
N TYR A 227 3.19 8.98 6.78
CA TYR A 227 4.37 9.47 6.10
C TYR A 227 5.10 8.31 5.44
N ILE A 228 5.57 8.52 4.22
CA ILE A 228 6.35 7.55 3.46
C ILE A 228 7.60 8.23 2.93
N TRP A 229 8.75 7.60 3.11
CA TRP A 229 10.01 8.03 2.49
C TRP A 229 10.35 7.04 1.40
N LEU A 230 10.38 7.53 0.17
CA LEU A 230 10.84 6.76 -0.99
C LEU A 230 12.30 7.14 -1.30
N THR A 231 13.11 6.21 -1.79
CA THR A 231 14.43 6.58 -2.35
C THR A 231 14.26 7.59 -3.47
N ASP A 232 15.13 8.62 -3.52
CA ASP A 232 15.15 9.63 -4.60
C ASP A 232 15.96 9.12 -5.79
N ASP A 233 15.64 7.92 -6.26
CA ASP A 233 16.21 7.26 -7.43
C ASP A 233 15.09 6.67 -8.30
N ALA A 234 15.43 6.02 -9.41
CA ALA A 234 14.46 5.43 -10.33
C ALA A 234 13.59 4.32 -9.69
N ARG A 235 14.05 3.68 -8.62
CA ARG A 235 13.34 2.55 -7.98
C ARG A 235 12.24 2.99 -7.03
N LYS A 236 12.34 4.22 -6.46
CA LYS A 236 11.35 4.75 -5.51
C LYS A 236 11.01 3.76 -4.40
N ILE A 237 12.03 3.14 -3.80
CA ILE A 237 11.87 2.12 -2.76
C ILE A 237 11.35 2.77 -1.49
N PRO A 238 10.25 2.29 -0.87
CA PRO A 238 9.78 2.77 0.42
C PRO A 238 10.77 2.30 1.52
N VAL A 239 11.54 3.25 2.06
CA VAL A 239 12.60 2.96 3.05
C VAL A 239 12.16 3.19 4.49
N LEU A 240 11.18 4.06 4.67
CA LEU A 240 10.56 4.33 5.97
C LEU A 240 9.08 4.64 5.76
N MET A 241 8.24 4.04 6.58
CA MET A 241 6.82 4.35 6.65
C MET A 241 6.45 4.60 8.11
N LYS A 242 5.77 5.70 8.38
CA LYS A 242 5.37 6.09 9.74
C LYS A 242 3.91 6.46 9.74
N SER A 243 3.16 5.84 10.63
CA SER A 243 1.80 6.22 10.93
C SER A 243 1.68 6.77 12.33
N THR A 244 1.08 7.94 12.44
CA THR A 244 0.80 8.57 13.72
C THR A 244 -0.60 8.20 14.18
N ILE A 245 -0.71 7.77 15.41
CA ILE A 245 -1.95 7.36 16.06
C ILE A 245 -2.11 8.12 17.39
N SER A 246 -3.28 8.05 18.00
CA SER A 246 -3.60 8.78 19.23
C SER A 246 -2.60 8.55 20.38
N ILE A 247 -1.93 7.39 20.41
CA ILE A 247 -0.99 7.00 21.46
C ILE A 247 0.37 6.58 20.88
N GLY A 248 1.00 7.45 20.09
CA GLY A 248 2.32 7.20 19.54
C GLY A 248 2.35 7.04 18.03
N SER A 249 3.26 6.24 17.52
CA SER A 249 3.39 5.97 16.10
C SER A 249 3.84 4.53 15.83
N ILE A 250 3.40 3.98 14.71
CA ILE A 250 3.96 2.75 14.15
C ILE A 250 4.95 3.14 13.07
N VAL A 251 6.14 2.61 13.16
CA VAL A 251 7.22 2.91 12.23
C VAL A 251 7.74 1.61 11.64
N SER A 252 7.80 1.56 10.31
CA SER A 252 8.38 0.45 9.55
C SER A 252 9.62 0.94 8.83
N THR A 253 10.77 0.43 9.23
CA THR A 253 12.08 0.80 8.68
C THR A 253 12.62 -0.34 7.83
N LEU A 254 13.03 -0.06 6.60
CA LEU A 254 13.65 -1.05 5.71
C LEU A 254 14.99 -1.51 6.32
N VAL A 255 15.11 -2.83 6.53
CA VAL A 255 16.31 -3.45 7.10
C VAL A 255 16.99 -4.40 6.14
N ASN A 256 16.30 -4.87 5.10
CA ASN A 256 16.88 -5.69 4.04
C ASN A 256 16.18 -5.43 2.70
N LEU A 257 16.99 -5.34 1.66
CA LEU A 257 16.56 -5.14 0.27
C LEU A 257 17.15 -6.24 -0.60
N GLN A 258 16.30 -6.99 -1.25
CA GLN A 258 16.64 -7.86 -2.36
C GLN A 258 16.07 -7.26 -3.63
N SER A 259 16.93 -6.92 -4.60
CA SER A 259 16.51 -6.42 -5.90
C SER A 259 15.97 -7.56 -6.78
N GLY A 260 14.97 -7.25 -7.63
CA GLY A 260 14.36 -8.20 -8.54
C GLY A 260 15.23 -8.63 -9.74
N ASP A 261 16.51 -8.34 -9.74
CA ASP A 261 17.42 -8.83 -10.78
C ASP A 261 17.67 -10.33 -10.56
N ILE A 262 16.87 -11.14 -11.23
CA ILE A 262 17.13 -12.58 -11.33
C ILE A 262 18.48 -12.70 -12.03
N LYS A 263 19.52 -13.11 -11.29
CA LYS A 263 20.74 -13.61 -11.93
C LYS A 263 20.30 -14.73 -12.87
N LYS A 264 20.56 -14.51 -14.17
CA LYS A 264 20.45 -15.56 -15.19
C LYS A 264 21.37 -16.73 -14.84
#